data_0d9f95c55eaf1b76446d4cd23368810b
#
_entry.id   0d9f95c55eaf1b76446d4cd23368810b
#
_cell.length_a   1.000
_cell.length_b   1.000
_cell.length_c   1.000
_cell.angle_alpha   90.00
_cell.angle_beta   90.00
_cell.angle_gamma   90.00
#
_symmetry.space_group_name_H-M   'P 1'
#
loop_
_entity.id
_entity.type
_entity.pdbx_description
1 polymer ?
#
loop_
_entity_poly.entity_id
_entity_poly.type
_entity_poly.pdbx_seq_one_letter_code
_entity_poly.pdbx_strand_id
1 'polypeptide(L)'
;MENIPELYILGNPIDTRIGKLYPVKIKDYYEFLKHQYTLLFEIDDLVKIFEMICQQDSSYDFFVNYLKSSNLFDFLCLFKQDEPREIKWMYEFYIKFKELFQFCFKEDVFDLIQSNEEFEEYRELIKNVNYIKVEKPNPNPEIERRNKLKRLLEQNRNDNITFEAMFTSIEAITGRDPNEMTIYRFHKLFERICQIKNYDTSTLFATISSEAKIEPWYKDIAISAKNENYITEEQLRKAKLNKKLQQDL
;
A
#
# COMPACT_ATOMS: atom_id res chain seq x y z
N MET A 1 -8.13 -14.19 -4.50
CA MET A 1 -7.10 -15.15 -3.96
C MET A 1 -6.97 -14.97 -2.46
N GLU A 2 -6.73 -16.06 -1.70
CA GLU A 2 -6.41 -15.94 -0.28
C GLU A 2 -5.07 -15.23 -0.09
N ASN A 3 -5.02 -14.31 0.85
CA ASN A 3 -3.79 -13.62 1.23
C ASN A 3 -2.96 -14.57 2.12
N ILE A 4 -1.94 -15.22 1.56
CA ILE A 4 -1.11 -16.20 2.24
C ILE A 4 0.30 -15.60 2.44
N PRO A 5 0.55 -14.93 3.58
CA PRO A 5 1.82 -14.26 3.87
C PRO A 5 3.03 -15.19 3.81
N GLU A 6 2.84 -16.48 4.09
CA GLU A 6 3.87 -17.50 4.03
C GLU A 6 4.44 -17.69 2.61
N LEU A 7 3.61 -17.53 1.58
CA LEU A 7 4.07 -17.60 0.20
C LEU A 7 4.94 -16.38 -0.16
N TYR A 8 4.60 -15.21 0.37
CA TYR A 8 5.33 -13.98 0.05
C TYR A 8 6.74 -13.98 0.65
N ILE A 9 6.92 -14.56 1.86
CA ILE A 9 8.24 -14.64 2.50
C ILE A 9 9.20 -15.58 1.76
N LEU A 10 8.68 -16.60 1.07
CA LEU A 10 9.47 -17.52 0.27
C LEU A 10 10.01 -16.84 -0.99
N GLY A 11 9.29 -15.85 -1.53
CA GLY A 11 9.70 -15.10 -2.71
C GLY A 11 9.61 -15.88 -4.02
N ASN A 12 8.87 -16.99 -4.04
CA ASN A 12 8.61 -17.75 -5.26
C ASN A 12 7.56 -17.03 -6.12
N PRO A 13 7.63 -17.18 -7.46
CA PRO A 13 6.57 -16.70 -8.33
C PRO A 13 5.21 -17.31 -7.97
N ILE A 14 4.16 -16.53 -8.09
CA ILE A 14 2.79 -16.92 -7.78
C ILE A 14 2.05 -17.19 -9.09
N ASP A 15 1.52 -18.40 -9.25
CA ASP A 15 0.73 -18.76 -10.42
C ASP A 15 -0.64 -18.07 -10.36
N THR A 16 -1.00 -17.39 -11.43
CA THR A 16 -2.30 -16.72 -11.62
C THR A 16 -2.92 -17.15 -12.96
N ARG A 17 -4.18 -16.77 -13.20
CA ARG A 17 -4.84 -17.07 -14.47
C ARG A 17 -4.16 -16.44 -15.68
N ILE A 18 -3.61 -15.22 -15.50
CA ILE A 18 -3.00 -14.45 -16.61
C ILE A 18 -1.49 -14.70 -16.75
N GLY A 19 -0.85 -15.42 -15.84
CA GLY A 19 0.60 -15.68 -15.87
C GLY A 19 1.19 -15.80 -14.47
N LYS A 20 2.53 -15.81 -14.42
CA LYS A 20 3.26 -15.88 -13.15
C LYS A 20 3.60 -14.48 -12.64
N LEU A 21 3.15 -14.15 -11.43
CA LEU A 21 3.56 -12.93 -10.75
C LEU A 21 4.88 -13.15 -10.03
N TYR A 22 5.88 -12.35 -10.34
CA TYR A 22 7.21 -12.39 -9.74
C TYR A 22 7.33 -11.32 -8.64
N PRO A 23 7.62 -11.73 -7.38
CA PRO A 23 7.96 -10.78 -6.33
C PRO A 23 9.20 -9.96 -6.69
N VAL A 24 9.12 -8.65 -6.53
CA VAL A 24 10.19 -7.73 -6.90
C VAL A 24 11.36 -7.87 -5.91
N LYS A 25 12.59 -7.94 -6.43
CA LYS A 25 13.80 -7.98 -5.62
C LYS A 25 14.29 -6.57 -5.29
N ILE A 26 15.05 -6.45 -4.21
CA ILE A 26 15.62 -5.17 -3.75
C ILE A 26 16.51 -4.51 -4.82
N LYS A 27 17.27 -5.28 -5.59
CA LYS A 27 18.07 -4.75 -6.71
C LYS A 27 17.23 -4.02 -7.78
N ASP A 28 15.96 -4.42 -7.94
CA ASP A 28 15.02 -3.83 -8.89
C ASP A 28 14.09 -2.78 -8.24
N TYR A 29 14.35 -2.43 -6.96
CA TYR A 29 13.47 -1.58 -6.16
C TYR A 29 13.25 -0.20 -6.77
N TYR A 30 14.31 0.45 -7.25
CA TYR A 30 14.18 1.79 -7.85
C TYR A 30 13.39 1.79 -9.16
N GLU A 31 13.47 0.73 -9.93
CA GLU A 31 12.62 0.58 -11.12
C GLU A 31 11.17 0.38 -10.71
N PHE A 32 10.91 -0.45 -9.71
CA PHE A 32 9.57 -0.65 -9.17
C PHE A 32 8.95 0.64 -8.62
N LEU A 33 9.74 1.51 -7.98
CA LEU A 33 9.24 2.80 -7.48
C LEU A 33 8.62 3.68 -8.57
N LYS A 34 9.09 3.61 -9.81
CA LYS A 34 8.49 4.33 -10.94
C LYS A 34 7.05 3.88 -11.21
N HIS A 35 6.74 2.62 -10.93
CA HIS A 35 5.42 2.04 -11.12
C HIS A 35 4.51 2.16 -9.88
N GLN A 36 5.06 2.51 -8.72
CA GLN A 36 4.31 2.54 -7.46
C GLN A 36 3.15 3.54 -7.50
N TYR A 37 3.34 4.71 -8.08
CA TYR A 37 2.26 5.69 -8.23
C TYR A 37 1.12 5.15 -9.08
N THR A 38 1.44 4.48 -10.20
CA THR A 38 0.44 3.83 -11.06
C THR A 38 -0.35 2.78 -10.29
N LEU A 39 0.33 1.95 -9.49
CA LEU A 39 -0.29 0.92 -8.67
C LEU A 39 -1.25 1.47 -7.62
N LEU A 40 -0.95 2.64 -7.05
CA LEU A 40 -1.74 3.28 -6.00
C LEU A 40 -2.82 4.23 -6.52
N PHE A 41 -2.83 4.48 -7.82
CA PHE A 41 -3.74 5.42 -8.44
C PHE A 41 -5.17 4.89 -8.46
N GLU A 42 -6.14 5.74 -8.11
CA GLU A 42 -7.56 5.38 -8.04
C GLU A 42 -8.39 6.24 -9.01
N ILE A 43 -9.60 5.77 -9.35
CA ILE A 43 -10.51 6.51 -10.23
C ILE A 43 -10.84 7.90 -9.68
N ASP A 44 -10.94 8.03 -8.35
CA ASP A 44 -11.19 9.31 -7.67
C ASP A 44 -10.09 10.35 -7.92
N ASP A 45 -8.87 9.91 -8.17
CA ASP A 45 -7.76 10.82 -8.49
C ASP A 45 -7.90 11.38 -9.89
N LEU A 46 -8.38 10.56 -10.85
CA LEU A 46 -8.77 11.05 -12.18
C LEU A 46 -9.93 12.06 -12.09
N VAL A 47 -10.97 11.75 -11.32
CA VAL A 47 -12.09 12.67 -11.10
C VAL A 47 -11.60 14.02 -10.63
N LYS A 48 -10.73 14.08 -9.63
CA LYS A 48 -10.15 15.33 -9.11
C LYS A 48 -9.34 16.09 -10.18
N ILE A 49 -8.54 15.38 -10.98
CA ILE A 49 -7.77 15.99 -12.07
C ILE A 49 -8.70 16.63 -13.09
N PHE A 50 -9.75 15.91 -13.53
CA PHE A 50 -10.71 16.44 -14.48
C PHE A 50 -11.57 17.56 -13.92
N GLU A 51 -11.97 17.52 -12.65
CA GLU A 51 -12.66 18.62 -11.99
C GLU A 51 -11.81 19.90 -11.96
N MET A 52 -10.49 19.78 -11.78
CA MET A 52 -9.57 20.93 -11.90
C MET A 52 -9.49 21.46 -13.34
N ILE A 53 -9.47 20.59 -14.33
CA ILE A 53 -9.46 20.98 -15.74
C ILE A 53 -10.79 21.66 -16.12
N CYS A 54 -11.93 21.13 -15.67
CA CYS A 54 -13.26 21.71 -15.94
C CYS A 54 -13.45 23.12 -15.37
N GLN A 55 -12.72 23.51 -14.33
CA GLN A 55 -12.69 24.90 -13.86
C GLN A 55 -12.16 25.88 -14.92
N GLN A 56 -11.36 25.41 -15.87
CA GLN A 56 -10.80 26.21 -16.95
C GLN A 56 -11.51 25.99 -18.28
N ASP A 57 -12.05 24.78 -18.50
CA ASP A 57 -12.74 24.39 -19.74
C ASP A 57 -13.87 23.39 -19.44
N SER A 58 -15.09 23.86 -19.53
CA SER A 58 -16.31 23.04 -19.26
C SER A 58 -16.58 21.94 -20.31
N SER A 59 -15.81 21.89 -21.40
CA SER A 59 -15.98 20.84 -22.42
C SER A 59 -15.71 19.42 -21.85
N TYR A 60 -15.02 19.31 -20.72
CA TYR A 60 -14.69 18.05 -20.05
C TYR A 60 -15.72 17.60 -18.98
N ASP A 61 -16.81 18.35 -18.75
CA ASP A 61 -17.85 17.99 -17.76
C ASP A 61 -18.46 16.60 -18.03
N PHE A 62 -18.60 16.24 -19.28
CA PHE A 62 -19.07 14.91 -19.66
C PHE A 62 -18.13 13.80 -19.13
N PHE A 63 -16.82 14.01 -19.24
CA PHE A 63 -15.82 13.05 -18.73
C PHE A 63 -15.88 12.91 -17.21
N VAL A 64 -16.06 13.98 -16.48
CA VAL A 64 -16.21 13.94 -15.01
C VAL A 64 -17.40 13.08 -14.62
N ASN A 65 -18.54 13.26 -15.28
CA ASN A 65 -19.74 12.48 -15.01
C ASN A 65 -19.54 10.99 -15.37
N TYR A 66 -18.87 10.71 -16.49
CA TYR A 66 -18.50 9.35 -16.88
C TYR A 66 -17.60 8.68 -15.82
N LEU A 67 -16.52 9.34 -15.39
CA LEU A 67 -15.58 8.81 -14.41
C LEU A 67 -16.25 8.54 -13.06
N LYS A 68 -17.17 9.39 -12.61
CA LYS A 68 -17.94 9.19 -11.37
C LYS A 68 -18.86 7.96 -11.40
N SER A 69 -19.22 7.49 -12.59
CA SER A 69 -20.08 6.30 -12.78
C SER A 69 -19.29 5.06 -13.23
N SER A 70 -18.00 5.18 -13.49
CA SER A 70 -17.12 4.14 -14.02
C SER A 70 -16.11 3.67 -12.95
N ASN A 71 -15.42 2.59 -13.22
CA ASN A 71 -14.24 2.16 -12.48
C ASN A 71 -12.96 2.39 -13.29
N LEU A 72 -11.81 2.21 -12.63
CA LEU A 72 -10.52 2.47 -13.25
C LEU A 72 -10.23 1.52 -14.43
N PHE A 73 -10.61 0.25 -14.29
CA PHE A 73 -10.37 -0.74 -15.35
C PHE A 73 -11.16 -0.44 -16.62
N ASP A 74 -12.47 -0.10 -16.49
CA ASP A 74 -13.29 0.26 -17.63
C ASP A 74 -12.77 1.50 -18.34
N PHE A 75 -12.29 2.49 -17.57
CA PHE A 75 -11.63 3.65 -18.14
C PHE A 75 -10.37 3.28 -18.94
N LEU A 76 -9.50 2.42 -18.39
CA LEU A 76 -8.30 1.96 -19.09
C LEU A 76 -8.65 1.16 -20.36
N CYS A 77 -9.74 0.39 -20.34
CA CYS A 77 -10.18 -0.40 -21.48
C CYS A 77 -10.59 0.44 -22.70
N LEU A 78 -10.95 1.72 -22.51
CA LEU A 78 -11.24 2.62 -23.63
C LEU A 78 -10.03 2.81 -24.57
N PHE A 79 -8.81 2.61 -24.04
CA PHE A 79 -7.56 2.85 -24.77
C PHE A 79 -6.89 1.59 -25.32
N LYS A 80 -7.55 0.42 -25.17
CA LYS A 80 -6.99 -0.86 -25.67
C LYS A 80 -6.86 -0.94 -27.18
N GLN A 81 -7.72 -0.26 -27.93
CA GLN A 81 -7.86 -0.45 -29.38
C GLN A 81 -7.17 0.63 -30.22
N ASP A 82 -7.11 1.87 -29.74
CA ASP A 82 -6.57 2.98 -30.52
C ASP A 82 -5.89 4.04 -29.66
N GLU A 83 -4.76 4.57 -30.14
CA GLU A 83 -4.13 5.77 -29.57
C GLU A 83 -5.02 6.98 -29.90
N PRO A 84 -5.71 7.59 -28.90
CA PRO A 84 -6.57 8.73 -29.19
C PRO A 84 -5.73 9.96 -29.54
N ARG A 85 -6.00 10.58 -30.69
CA ARG A 85 -5.24 11.73 -31.20
C ARG A 85 -5.34 12.95 -30.30
N GLU A 86 -6.44 13.10 -29.56
CA GLU A 86 -6.74 14.32 -28.81
C GLU A 86 -6.37 14.26 -27.32
N ILE A 87 -6.15 13.06 -26.76
CA ILE A 87 -5.94 12.90 -25.31
C ILE A 87 -4.74 11.96 -25.04
N LYS A 88 -3.60 12.36 -25.59
CA LYS A 88 -2.36 11.58 -25.53
C LYS A 88 -1.94 11.15 -24.10
N TRP A 89 -2.11 12.04 -23.11
CA TRP A 89 -1.72 11.75 -21.73
C TRP A 89 -2.57 10.63 -21.08
N MET A 90 -3.83 10.44 -21.48
CA MET A 90 -4.66 9.33 -21.00
C MET A 90 -4.18 7.99 -21.56
N TYR A 91 -3.75 8.00 -22.82
CA TYR A 91 -3.14 6.81 -23.40
C TYR A 91 -1.79 6.48 -22.73
N GLU A 92 -0.99 7.48 -22.42
CA GLU A 92 0.24 7.30 -21.63
C GLU A 92 -0.05 6.70 -20.26
N PHE A 93 -1.19 7.04 -19.65
CA PHE A 93 -1.61 6.46 -18.39
C PHE A 93 -1.97 4.97 -18.52
N TYR A 94 -2.69 4.59 -19.59
CA TYR A 94 -2.94 3.19 -19.92
C TYR A 94 -1.61 2.42 -20.13
N ILE A 95 -0.68 2.99 -20.88
CA ILE A 95 0.65 2.38 -21.10
C ILE A 95 1.39 2.15 -19.78
N LYS A 96 1.32 3.08 -18.83
CA LYS A 96 1.96 2.90 -17.50
C LYS A 96 1.38 1.71 -16.72
N PHE A 97 0.08 1.45 -16.82
CA PHE A 97 -0.50 0.23 -16.23
C PHE A 97 0.01 -1.02 -16.94
N LYS A 98 0.07 -1.00 -18.25
CA LYS A 98 0.62 -2.09 -19.05
C LYS A 98 2.08 -2.39 -18.68
N GLU A 99 2.91 -1.35 -18.57
CA GLU A 99 4.31 -1.45 -18.12
C GLU A 99 4.43 -2.00 -16.70
N LEU A 100 3.58 -1.56 -15.76
CA LEU A 100 3.55 -2.09 -14.40
C LEU A 100 3.28 -3.60 -14.39
N PHE A 101 2.25 -4.04 -15.12
CA PHE A 101 1.91 -5.46 -15.20
C PHE A 101 3.02 -6.26 -15.89
N GLN A 102 3.57 -5.77 -16.98
CA GLN A 102 4.70 -6.38 -17.68
C GLN A 102 5.94 -6.47 -16.78
N PHE A 103 6.20 -5.46 -15.96
CA PHE A 103 7.30 -5.47 -15.00
C PHE A 103 7.12 -6.57 -13.95
N CYS A 104 5.91 -6.74 -13.42
CA CYS A 104 5.61 -7.71 -12.36
C CYS A 104 5.45 -9.15 -12.88
N PHE A 105 4.86 -9.33 -14.06
CA PHE A 105 4.62 -10.65 -14.66
C PHE A 105 5.72 -11.11 -15.62
N LYS A 106 6.61 -10.21 -16.06
CA LYS A 106 7.67 -10.42 -17.06
C LYS A 106 7.13 -10.73 -18.46
N GLU A 107 5.83 -10.61 -18.64
CA GLU A 107 5.08 -10.84 -19.89
C GLU A 107 4.00 -9.77 -20.05
N ASP A 108 3.59 -9.53 -21.28
CA ASP A 108 2.48 -8.62 -21.59
C ASP A 108 1.14 -9.32 -21.33
N VAL A 109 0.65 -9.19 -20.10
CA VAL A 109 -0.55 -9.88 -19.62
C VAL A 109 -1.74 -8.96 -19.37
N PHE A 110 -1.56 -7.64 -19.48
CA PHE A 110 -2.59 -6.66 -19.11
C PHE A 110 -3.89 -6.87 -19.92
N ASP A 111 -3.76 -7.17 -21.21
CA ASP A 111 -4.90 -7.38 -22.10
C ASP A 111 -5.67 -8.70 -21.86
N LEU A 112 -5.12 -9.60 -21.04
CA LEU A 112 -5.77 -10.85 -20.62
C LEU A 112 -6.75 -10.64 -19.46
N ILE A 113 -6.73 -9.49 -18.79
CA ILE A 113 -7.64 -9.15 -17.70
C ILE A 113 -9.04 -8.91 -18.28
N GLN A 114 -10.05 -9.53 -17.68
CA GLN A 114 -11.41 -9.58 -18.23
C GLN A 114 -12.42 -8.74 -17.46
N SER A 115 -12.16 -8.42 -16.18
CA SER A 115 -13.09 -7.65 -15.36
C SER A 115 -12.38 -6.73 -14.40
N ASN A 116 -13.11 -5.75 -13.87
CA ASN A 116 -12.61 -4.84 -12.85
C ASN A 116 -12.26 -5.57 -11.54
N GLU A 117 -13.05 -6.58 -11.15
CA GLU A 117 -12.79 -7.36 -9.94
C GLU A 117 -11.46 -8.09 -10.06
N GLU A 118 -11.19 -8.69 -11.23
CA GLU A 118 -9.93 -9.36 -11.50
C GLU A 118 -8.75 -8.36 -11.53
N PHE A 119 -8.94 -7.20 -12.13
CA PHE A 119 -7.94 -6.12 -12.15
C PHE A 119 -7.56 -5.68 -10.74
N GLU A 120 -8.54 -5.41 -9.88
CA GLU A 120 -8.30 -5.01 -8.50
C GLU A 120 -7.68 -6.15 -7.69
N GLU A 121 -8.07 -7.41 -7.92
CA GLU A 121 -7.46 -8.57 -7.27
C GLU A 121 -5.96 -8.66 -7.59
N TYR A 122 -5.55 -8.44 -8.85
CA TYR A 122 -4.13 -8.42 -9.21
C TYR A 122 -3.40 -7.20 -8.66
N ARG A 123 -4.02 -6.03 -8.63
CA ARG A 123 -3.42 -4.84 -7.99
C ARG A 123 -3.15 -5.10 -6.51
N GLU A 124 -4.12 -5.65 -5.80
CA GLU A 124 -3.95 -6.01 -4.37
C GLU A 124 -2.88 -7.11 -4.20
N LEU A 125 -2.83 -8.09 -5.09
CA LEU A 125 -1.80 -9.11 -5.04
C LEU A 125 -0.40 -8.52 -5.24
N ILE A 126 -0.22 -7.62 -6.24
CA ILE A 126 1.05 -6.92 -6.47
C ILE A 126 1.44 -6.09 -5.24
N LYS A 127 0.49 -5.36 -4.61
CA LYS A 127 0.73 -4.59 -3.38
C LYS A 127 1.21 -5.50 -2.24
N ASN A 128 0.50 -6.60 -2.00
CA ASN A 128 0.79 -7.52 -0.89
C ASN A 128 2.14 -8.21 -1.05
N VAL A 129 2.44 -8.73 -2.25
CA VAL A 129 3.70 -9.42 -2.56
C VAL A 129 4.91 -8.50 -2.44
N ASN A 130 4.74 -7.21 -2.70
CA ASN A 130 5.80 -6.21 -2.63
C ASN A 130 5.71 -5.32 -1.37
N TYR A 131 4.94 -5.76 -0.36
CA TYR A 131 4.87 -5.10 0.94
C TYR A 131 4.40 -3.63 0.89
N ILE A 132 3.57 -3.28 -0.09
CA ILE A 132 2.98 -1.95 -0.17
C ILE A 132 1.78 -1.90 0.77
N LYS A 133 1.92 -1.13 1.84
CA LYS A 133 0.84 -0.89 2.80
C LYS A 133 0.05 0.33 2.36
N VAL A 134 -1.21 0.12 2.01
CA VAL A 134 -2.15 1.22 1.77
C VAL A 134 -2.94 1.44 3.06
N GLU A 135 -2.76 2.60 3.67
CA GLU A 135 -3.56 2.97 4.82
C GLU A 135 -4.97 3.36 4.35
N LYS A 136 -5.97 2.60 4.79
CA LYS A 136 -7.36 2.98 4.54
C LYS A 136 -7.69 4.20 5.41
N PRO A 137 -8.29 5.25 4.81
CA PRO A 137 -8.69 6.42 5.58
C PRO A 137 -9.71 6.01 6.64
N ASN A 138 -9.64 6.65 7.82
CA ASN A 138 -10.62 6.38 8.86
C ASN A 138 -12.00 6.89 8.41
N PRO A 139 -13.09 6.09 8.54
CA PRO A 139 -14.43 6.50 8.15
C PRO A 139 -14.95 7.72 8.95
N ASN A 140 -14.33 8.04 10.09
CA ASN A 140 -14.63 9.26 10.82
C ASN A 140 -13.70 10.40 10.36
N PRO A 141 -14.24 11.48 9.73
CA PRO A 141 -13.44 12.58 9.18
C PRO A 141 -12.59 13.32 10.23
N GLU A 142 -13.08 13.41 11.47
CA GLU A 142 -12.34 14.07 12.56
C GLU A 142 -11.11 13.26 12.99
N ILE A 143 -11.27 11.93 13.08
CA ILE A 143 -10.17 11.02 13.39
C ILE A 143 -9.17 11.02 12.24
N GLU A 144 -9.63 10.95 11.00
CA GLU A 144 -8.76 10.99 9.83
C GLU A 144 -7.95 12.30 9.77
N ARG A 145 -8.58 13.44 10.06
CA ARG A 145 -7.88 14.73 10.15
C ARG A 145 -6.78 14.72 11.23
N ARG A 146 -7.06 14.13 12.40
CA ARG A 146 -6.06 14.00 13.50
C ARG A 146 -4.93 13.05 13.09
N ASN A 147 -5.25 11.92 12.47
CA ASN A 147 -4.26 10.97 11.98
C ASN A 147 -3.35 11.61 10.92
N LYS A 148 -3.94 12.39 10.00
CA LYS A 148 -3.19 13.14 8.98
C LYS A 148 -2.24 14.17 9.62
N LEU A 149 -2.69 14.91 10.62
CA LEU A 149 -1.84 15.86 11.37
C LEU A 149 -0.72 15.12 12.11
N LYS A 150 -1.01 13.99 12.74
CA LYS A 150 -0.01 13.17 13.43
C LYS A 150 1.07 12.69 12.46
N ARG A 151 0.68 12.15 11.29
CA ARG A 151 1.63 11.74 10.23
C ARG A 151 2.52 12.88 9.77
N LEU A 152 1.96 14.08 9.54
CA LEU A 152 2.74 15.26 9.15
C LEU A 152 3.75 15.67 10.23
N LEU A 153 3.37 15.59 11.50
CA LEU A 153 4.27 15.87 12.62
C LEU A 153 5.37 14.81 12.76
N GLU A 154 5.06 13.54 12.54
CA GLU A 154 6.01 12.44 12.55
C GLU A 154 7.00 12.53 11.37
N GLN A 155 6.52 12.87 10.18
CA GLN A 155 7.39 13.12 9.02
C GLN A 155 8.39 14.26 9.24
N ASN A 156 7.99 15.29 10.00
CA ASN A 156 8.85 16.44 10.30
C ASN A 156 9.89 16.16 11.41
N ARG A 157 9.79 15.05 12.14
CA ARG A 157 10.72 14.71 13.24
C ARG A 157 12.04 14.11 12.80
N ASN A 158 12.30 13.93 11.51
CA ASN A 158 13.51 13.28 10.96
C ASN A 158 13.82 11.88 11.54
N ASP A 159 12.86 11.25 12.24
CA ASP A 159 13.02 9.93 12.86
C ASP A 159 12.70 8.78 11.87
N ASN A 160 12.51 9.10 10.60
CA ASN A 160 12.22 8.09 9.59
C ASN A 160 13.47 7.25 9.29
N ILE A 161 13.36 5.97 9.54
CA ILE A 161 14.40 5.01 9.17
C ILE A 161 14.57 5.05 7.65
N THR A 162 15.76 5.38 7.19
CA THR A 162 16.07 5.43 5.77
C THR A 162 16.19 4.03 5.16
N PHE A 163 15.98 3.92 3.86
CA PHE A 163 16.23 2.66 3.14
C PHE A 163 17.67 2.18 3.31
N GLU A 164 18.64 3.10 3.28
CA GLU A 164 20.05 2.81 3.52
C GLU A 164 20.28 2.21 4.90
N ALA A 165 19.67 2.78 5.96
CA ALA A 165 19.77 2.26 7.31
C ALA A 165 19.16 0.85 7.45
N MET A 166 18.05 0.58 6.77
CA MET A 166 17.47 -0.77 6.73
C MET A 166 18.39 -1.75 6.01
N PHE A 167 18.92 -1.36 4.85
CA PHE A 167 19.78 -2.19 4.02
C PHE A 167 21.06 -2.58 4.76
N THR A 168 21.78 -1.60 5.26
CA THR A 168 23.04 -1.82 6.00
C THR A 168 22.83 -2.57 7.31
N SER A 169 21.70 -2.35 8.01
CA SER A 169 21.39 -3.11 9.23
C SER A 169 21.15 -4.59 8.96
N ILE A 170 20.43 -4.93 7.89
CA ILE A 170 20.19 -6.32 7.50
C ILE A 170 21.53 -6.99 7.14
N GLU A 171 22.34 -6.33 6.31
CA GLU A 171 23.64 -6.84 5.88
C GLU A 171 24.56 -7.07 7.09
N ALA A 172 24.70 -6.06 7.98
CA ALA A 172 25.57 -6.14 9.16
C ALA A 172 25.16 -7.23 10.15
N ILE A 173 23.84 -7.45 10.34
CA ILE A 173 23.35 -8.41 11.34
C ILE A 173 23.30 -9.83 10.78
N THR A 174 22.94 -9.99 9.50
CA THR A 174 22.72 -11.31 8.91
C THR A 174 23.89 -11.83 8.08
N GLY A 175 24.81 -10.97 7.68
CA GLY A 175 25.90 -11.27 6.73
C GLY A 175 25.39 -11.61 5.31
N ARG A 176 24.14 -11.30 4.99
CA ARG A 176 23.52 -11.60 3.68
C ARG A 176 23.37 -10.34 2.87
N ASP A 177 23.62 -10.43 1.57
CA ASP A 177 23.35 -9.36 0.62
C ASP A 177 21.82 -9.17 0.45
N PRO A 178 21.26 -8.00 0.82
CA PRO A 178 19.85 -7.72 0.67
C PRO A 178 19.39 -7.62 -0.80
N ASN A 179 20.27 -7.39 -1.76
CA ASN A 179 19.92 -7.21 -3.18
C ASN A 179 19.14 -8.40 -3.77
N GLU A 180 19.44 -9.61 -3.33
CA GLU A 180 18.75 -10.82 -3.81
C GLU A 180 17.47 -11.15 -3.03
N MET A 181 17.14 -10.38 -2.00
CA MET A 181 15.90 -10.55 -1.25
C MET A 181 14.73 -9.89 -2.00
N THR A 182 13.52 -10.45 -1.85
CA THR A 182 12.29 -9.74 -2.27
C THR A 182 12.02 -8.56 -1.37
N ILE A 183 11.31 -7.53 -1.86
CA ILE A 183 10.92 -6.36 -1.07
C ILE A 183 10.15 -6.80 0.20
N TYR A 184 9.24 -7.78 0.07
CA TYR A 184 8.49 -8.32 1.19
C TYR A 184 9.41 -8.90 2.27
N ARG A 185 10.33 -9.78 1.86
CA ARG A 185 11.28 -10.43 2.79
C ARG A 185 12.21 -9.43 3.46
N PHE A 186 12.66 -8.43 2.72
CA PHE A 186 13.52 -7.36 3.21
C PHE A 186 12.84 -6.58 4.36
N HIS A 187 11.62 -6.11 4.16
CA HIS A 187 10.88 -5.39 5.18
C HIS A 187 10.55 -6.28 6.39
N LYS A 188 10.12 -7.52 6.15
CA LYS A 188 9.81 -8.46 7.23
C LYS A 188 11.03 -8.83 8.07
N LEU A 189 12.18 -8.99 7.43
CA LEU A 189 13.42 -9.26 8.12
C LEU A 189 13.85 -8.07 8.98
N PHE A 190 13.79 -6.86 8.43
CA PHE A 190 14.08 -5.65 9.17
C PHE A 190 13.16 -5.47 10.38
N GLU A 191 11.85 -5.60 10.20
CA GLU A 191 10.87 -5.56 11.30
C GLU A 191 11.21 -6.60 12.39
N ARG A 192 11.61 -7.81 12.00
CA ARG A 192 11.99 -8.87 12.95
C ARG A 192 13.27 -8.53 13.71
N ILE A 193 14.25 -7.96 13.04
CA ILE A 193 15.49 -7.47 13.68
C ILE A 193 15.15 -6.40 14.72
N CYS A 194 14.32 -5.43 14.39
CA CYS A 194 13.88 -4.40 15.32
C CYS A 194 13.15 -4.98 16.54
N GLN A 195 12.29 -5.98 16.35
CA GLN A 195 11.58 -6.65 17.46
C GLN A 195 12.55 -7.40 18.39
N ILE A 196 13.52 -8.15 17.83
CA ILE A 196 14.52 -8.86 18.62
C ILE A 196 15.34 -7.84 19.45
N LYS A 197 15.80 -6.75 18.84
CA LYS A 197 16.55 -5.71 19.54
C LYS A 197 15.73 -5.00 20.62
N ASN A 198 14.45 -4.73 20.33
CA ASN A 198 13.56 -4.16 21.34
C ASN A 198 13.30 -5.12 22.50
N TYR A 199 13.14 -6.42 22.23
CA TYR A 199 13.02 -7.44 23.27
C TYR A 199 14.26 -7.51 24.16
N ASP A 200 15.46 -7.56 23.55
CA ASP A 200 16.73 -7.58 24.30
C ASP A 200 16.86 -6.35 25.20
N THR A 201 16.56 -5.16 24.67
CA THR A 201 16.62 -3.90 25.42
C THR A 201 15.59 -3.88 26.55
N SER A 202 14.34 -4.27 26.28
CA SER A 202 13.26 -4.30 27.28
C SER A 202 13.55 -5.30 28.40
N THR A 203 14.18 -6.45 28.07
CA THR A 203 14.59 -7.45 29.05
C THR A 203 15.69 -6.90 29.98
N LEU A 204 16.66 -6.16 29.43
CA LEU A 204 17.66 -5.47 30.24
C LEU A 204 17.02 -4.44 31.18
N PHE A 205 16.09 -3.62 30.67
CA PHE A 205 15.39 -2.65 31.53
C PHE A 205 14.55 -3.32 32.62
N ALA A 206 13.97 -4.49 32.37
CA ALA A 206 13.21 -5.24 33.35
C ALA A 206 14.05 -5.73 34.54
N THR A 207 15.38 -5.81 34.41
CA THR A 207 16.27 -6.15 35.53
C THR A 207 16.40 -5.01 36.55
N ILE A 208 16.10 -3.77 36.15
CA ILE A 208 16.26 -2.57 36.99
C ILE A 208 14.94 -1.81 37.21
N SER A 209 13.87 -2.13 36.49
CA SER A 209 12.55 -1.49 36.62
C SER A 209 11.43 -2.52 36.50
N SER A 210 10.59 -2.58 37.54
CA SER A 210 9.40 -3.45 37.54
C SER A 210 8.27 -2.97 36.61
N GLU A 211 8.37 -1.76 36.06
CA GLU A 211 7.38 -1.17 35.14
C GLU A 211 7.68 -1.50 33.68
N ALA A 212 8.83 -2.11 33.38
CA ALA A 212 9.20 -2.45 32.03
C ALA A 212 8.27 -3.52 31.45
N LYS A 213 7.63 -3.19 30.32
CA LYS A 213 6.78 -4.13 29.58
C LYS A 213 7.63 -4.84 28.54
N ILE A 214 7.74 -6.17 28.67
CA ILE A 214 8.45 -7.02 27.72
C ILE A 214 7.44 -7.54 26.72
N GLU A 215 7.60 -7.17 25.44
CA GLU A 215 6.81 -7.74 24.36
C GLU A 215 7.57 -8.91 23.70
N PRO A 216 6.90 -10.07 23.49
CA PRO A 216 7.57 -11.21 22.87
C PRO A 216 8.02 -10.88 21.44
N TRP A 217 9.27 -11.17 21.11
CA TRP A 217 9.86 -10.91 19.78
C TRP A 217 9.21 -11.72 18.65
N TYR A 218 8.54 -12.82 18.97
CA TYR A 218 7.89 -13.72 18.02
C TYR A 218 6.45 -13.33 17.66
N LYS A 219 5.91 -12.26 18.24
CA LYS A 219 4.58 -11.75 17.83
C LYS A 219 4.53 -11.56 16.32
N ASP A 220 3.44 -12.03 15.73
CA ASP A 220 3.20 -11.80 14.31
C ASP A 220 3.16 -10.31 13.99
N ILE A 221 3.99 -9.95 13.02
CA ILE A 221 3.97 -8.62 12.46
C ILE A 221 2.84 -8.63 11.42
N ALA A 222 1.63 -8.23 11.83
CA ALA A 222 0.51 -8.15 10.92
C ALA A 222 0.83 -7.19 9.77
N ILE A 223 0.60 -7.65 8.52
CA ILE A 223 0.74 -6.82 7.30
C ILE A 223 -0.31 -5.70 7.31
N SER A 224 -1.51 -5.98 7.84
CA SER A 224 -2.46 -4.92 8.09
C SER A 224 -1.83 -3.98 9.11
N ALA A 225 -1.57 -2.74 8.71
CA ALA A 225 -1.52 -1.68 9.69
C ALA A 225 -2.81 -1.86 10.52
N LYS A 226 -2.69 -2.51 11.69
CA LYS A 226 -3.72 -2.34 12.70
C LYS A 226 -3.69 -0.85 12.93
N ASN A 227 -4.60 -0.16 12.27
CA ASN A 227 -4.93 1.20 12.60
C ASN A 227 -5.40 1.09 14.05
N GLU A 228 -4.49 1.20 15.01
CA GLU A 228 -4.81 1.17 16.44
C GLU A 228 -5.85 2.23 16.76
N ASN A 229 -6.05 3.16 15.84
CA ASN A 229 -7.04 4.22 15.86
C ASN A 229 -8.26 3.95 14.94
N TYR A 230 -8.38 2.76 14.34
CA TYR A 230 -9.58 2.42 13.57
C TYR A 230 -10.73 2.13 14.52
N ILE A 231 -11.60 3.10 14.69
CA ILE A 231 -12.84 2.93 15.45
C ILE A 231 -13.90 2.41 14.48
N THR A 232 -14.37 1.18 14.70
CA THR A 232 -15.50 0.63 13.94
C THR A 232 -16.76 1.45 14.19
N GLU A 233 -17.71 1.41 13.23
CA GLU A 233 -19.02 2.08 13.44
C GLU A 233 -19.71 1.64 14.74
N GLU A 234 -19.55 0.38 15.12
CA GLU A 234 -20.12 -0.16 16.34
C GLU A 234 -19.48 0.42 17.60
N GLN A 235 -18.16 0.60 17.60
CA GLN A 235 -17.43 1.28 18.68
C GLN A 235 -17.82 2.76 18.75
N LEU A 236 -18.04 3.41 17.61
CA LEU A 236 -18.52 4.80 17.55
C LEU A 236 -19.94 4.93 18.09
N ARG A 237 -20.84 3.98 17.79
CA ARG A 237 -22.20 3.92 18.35
C ARG A 237 -22.16 3.73 19.86
N LYS A 238 -21.35 2.78 20.37
CA LYS A 238 -21.16 2.56 21.82
C LYS A 238 -20.59 3.80 22.53
N ALA A 239 -19.60 4.47 21.94
CA ALA A 239 -19.04 5.69 22.51
C ALA A 239 -20.05 6.86 22.56
N LYS A 240 -20.87 7.02 21.51
CA LYS A 240 -21.95 8.02 21.48
C LYS A 240 -23.06 7.72 22.49
N LEU A 241 -23.41 6.45 22.69
CA LEU A 241 -24.41 6.00 23.67
C LEU A 241 -23.91 6.28 25.11
N ASN A 242 -22.66 5.94 25.40
CA ASN A 242 -22.06 6.21 26.72
C ASN A 242 -21.97 7.71 27.03
N LYS A 243 -21.70 8.54 26.02
CA LYS A 243 -21.67 10.00 26.20
C LYS A 243 -23.05 10.60 26.46
N LYS A 244 -24.12 10.07 25.85
CA LYS A 244 -25.50 10.44 26.17
C LYS A 244 -25.90 10.02 27.59
N LEU A 245 -25.58 8.80 28.01
CA LEU A 245 -25.88 8.31 29.37
C LEU A 245 -25.15 9.10 30.47
N GLN A 246 -23.99 9.71 30.16
CA GLN A 246 -23.27 10.58 31.11
C GLN A 246 -23.77 12.03 31.14
N GLN A 247 -24.56 12.45 30.15
CA GLN A 247 -25.18 13.78 30.12
C GLN A 247 -26.59 13.79 30.75
N ASP A 248 -27.19 12.62 30.93
CA ASP A 248 -28.51 12.44 31.53
C ASP A 248 -28.45 12.03 33.01
N LEU A 249 -27.25 12.01 33.63
CA LEU A 249 -26.96 11.83 35.04
C LEU A 249 -26.45 13.12 35.66
#